data_35be5cec192da776e02aa855bba4db56
#
_entry.id   35be5cec192da776e02aa855bba4db56
#
_cell.length_a   1.000
_cell.length_b   1.000
_cell.length_c   1.000
_cell.angle_alpha   90.00
_cell.angle_beta   90.00
_cell.angle_gamma   90.00
#
_symmetry.space_group_name_H-M   'P 1'
#
loop_
_entity.id
_entity.type
_entity.pdbx_description
1 polymer ?
#
loop_
_entity_poly.entity_id
_entity_poly.type
_entity_poly.pdbx_seq_one_letter_code
_entity_poly.pdbx_strand_id
1 'polypeptide(L)'
;MKWGYKMKRLSILLLVLFLLVLTSCDEINGVLDLMPKFDSGLPCVISGSYAYFESEEAEERGEYTQLYVFDSKEGKYTYTLSTEEGMKMETGSYSVQYTTFTVTECNGKISLFLDDGKEKSRDFYWSASALSGPEYLLLDDGRKYIYW
;
A
#
# COMPACT_ATOMS: atom_id res chain seq x y z
N MET A 1 52.01 14.14 -35.75
CA MET A 1 51.82 13.90 -34.33
C MET A 1 50.60 14.66 -33.76
N LYS A 2 49.39 14.35 -34.16
CA LYS A 2 48.15 15.00 -33.63
C LYS A 2 47.12 14.00 -33.08
N TRP A 3 47.46 12.71 -32.95
CA TRP A 3 46.54 11.67 -32.50
C TRP A 3 46.51 11.50 -30.99
N GLY A 4 47.56 11.78 -30.26
CA GLY A 4 47.64 11.60 -28.81
C GLY A 4 46.78 12.57 -27.99
N TYR A 5 46.45 13.73 -28.54
CA TYR A 5 45.68 14.77 -27.83
C TYR A 5 44.16 14.48 -27.83
N LYS A 6 43.67 13.87 -28.91
CA LYS A 6 42.22 13.49 -28.99
C LYS A 6 41.86 12.33 -28.07
N MET A 7 42.76 11.38 -27.91
CA MET A 7 42.52 10.24 -27.02
C MET A 7 42.51 10.65 -25.54
N LYS A 8 43.40 11.57 -25.12
CA LYS A 8 43.40 12.08 -23.73
C LYS A 8 42.11 12.84 -23.36
N ARG A 9 41.58 13.62 -24.29
CA ARG A 9 40.31 14.35 -24.07
C ARG A 9 39.10 13.41 -24.01
N LEU A 10 39.08 12.36 -24.83
CA LEU A 10 38.01 11.37 -24.81
C LEU A 10 38.02 10.54 -23.51
N SER A 11 39.21 10.16 -22.99
CA SER A 11 39.35 9.46 -21.71
C SER A 11 38.89 10.32 -20.52
N ILE A 12 39.23 11.62 -20.54
CA ILE A 12 38.79 12.53 -19.46
C ILE A 12 37.29 12.75 -19.52
N LEU A 13 36.68 12.86 -20.70
CA LEU A 13 35.22 12.99 -20.85
C LEU A 13 34.49 11.75 -20.39
N LEU A 14 35.00 10.55 -20.68
CA LEU A 14 34.45 9.28 -20.20
C LEU A 14 34.58 9.14 -18.69
N LEU A 15 35.70 9.59 -18.10
CA LEU A 15 35.89 9.56 -16.64
C LEU A 15 34.95 10.52 -15.91
N VAL A 16 34.72 11.72 -16.47
CA VAL A 16 33.76 12.70 -15.92
C VAL A 16 32.33 12.18 -16.03
N LEU A 17 31.98 11.55 -17.17
CA LEU A 17 30.66 10.94 -17.35
C LEU A 17 30.43 9.78 -16.35
N PHE A 18 31.47 8.96 -16.10
CA PHE A 18 31.43 7.87 -15.13
C PHE A 18 31.31 8.37 -13.68
N LEU A 19 31.98 9.48 -13.35
CA LEU A 19 31.85 10.16 -12.05
C LEU A 19 30.46 10.77 -11.86
N LEU A 20 29.86 11.34 -12.91
CA LEU A 20 28.49 11.87 -12.86
C LEU A 20 27.44 10.77 -12.66
N VAL A 21 27.66 9.58 -13.22
CA VAL A 21 26.78 8.41 -12.98
C VAL A 21 26.93 7.89 -11.54
N LEU A 22 28.12 7.96 -10.95
CA LEU A 22 28.36 7.53 -9.57
C LEU A 22 27.78 8.51 -8.53
N THR A 23 27.77 9.81 -8.83
CA THR A 23 27.18 10.83 -7.93
C THR A 23 25.65 10.85 -7.99
N SER A 24 25.03 10.36 -9.06
CA SER A 24 23.58 10.21 -9.13
C SER A 24 23.05 9.00 -8.33
N CYS A 25 23.94 8.09 -7.85
CA CYS A 25 23.52 7.01 -6.97
C CYS A 25 23.13 7.47 -5.56
N ASP A 26 23.61 8.64 -5.09
CA ASP A 26 23.23 9.17 -3.77
C ASP A 26 21.80 9.76 -3.77
N GLU A 27 21.30 10.24 -4.92
CA GLU A 27 19.92 10.71 -5.04
C GLU A 27 18.90 9.56 -5.12
N ILE A 28 19.32 8.35 -5.54
CA ILE A 28 18.45 7.17 -5.57
C ILE A 28 18.11 6.73 -4.13
N ASN A 29 18.98 6.93 -3.17
CA ASN A 29 18.70 6.67 -1.75
C ASN A 29 17.62 7.60 -1.20
N GLY A 30 17.50 8.83 -1.68
CA GLY A 30 16.43 9.76 -1.32
C GLY A 30 15.06 9.37 -1.87
N VAL A 31 15.01 8.72 -3.04
CA VAL A 31 13.75 8.22 -3.64
C VAL A 31 13.28 6.94 -2.92
N LEU A 32 14.21 6.11 -2.43
CA LEU A 32 13.89 4.94 -1.59
C LEU A 32 13.34 5.34 -0.21
N ASP A 33 13.70 6.51 0.32
CA ASP A 33 13.14 7.05 1.56
C ASP A 33 11.71 7.62 1.39
N LEU A 34 11.28 7.89 0.15
CA LEU A 34 9.91 8.29 -0.18
C LEU A 34 8.99 7.09 -0.39
N MET A 35 9.52 5.88 -0.55
CA MET A 35 8.70 4.68 -0.51
C MET A 35 8.18 4.50 0.93
N PRO A 36 6.87 4.24 1.13
CA PRO A 36 6.34 3.96 2.45
C PRO A 36 7.19 2.82 3.04
N LYS A 37 7.88 3.10 4.16
CA LYS A 37 8.66 2.09 4.89
C LYS A 37 7.65 1.07 5.38
N PHE A 38 7.62 -0.09 4.74
CA PHE A 38 6.91 -1.25 5.25
C PHE A 38 7.66 -1.73 6.49
N ASP A 39 7.21 -1.28 7.65
CA ASP A 39 7.86 -1.48 8.96
C ASP A 39 7.99 -2.96 9.40
N SER A 40 7.47 -3.89 8.61
CA SER A 40 7.40 -5.31 8.98
C SER A 40 8.29 -6.23 8.14
N GLY A 41 9.04 -5.70 7.16
CA GLY A 41 9.77 -6.54 6.19
C GLY A 41 8.87 -7.37 5.28
N LEU A 42 7.55 -7.23 5.40
CA LEU A 42 6.57 -7.83 4.50
C LEU A 42 6.28 -6.86 3.36
N PRO A 43 6.20 -7.34 2.11
CA PRO A 43 5.94 -6.50 0.94
C PRO A 43 4.50 -5.96 0.90
N CYS A 44 3.60 -6.48 1.74
CA CYS A 44 2.19 -6.14 1.80
C CYS A 44 1.78 -5.95 3.26
N VAL A 45 1.24 -4.78 3.58
CA VAL A 45 0.68 -4.46 4.90
C VAL A 45 -0.72 -3.91 4.71
N ILE A 46 -1.72 -4.57 5.29
CA ILE A 46 -3.08 -4.05 5.32
C ILE A 46 -3.13 -2.97 6.40
N SER A 47 -3.14 -1.72 5.97
CA SER A 47 -3.19 -0.53 6.83
C SER A 47 -3.89 0.59 6.09
N GLY A 48 -4.49 1.56 6.82
CA GLY A 48 -5.20 2.69 6.25
C GLY A 48 -6.70 2.45 6.11
N SER A 49 -7.36 3.27 5.31
CA SER A 49 -8.81 3.30 5.16
C SER A 49 -9.23 2.64 3.84
N TYR A 50 -10.26 1.80 3.89
CA TYR A 50 -10.82 1.11 2.73
C TYR A 50 -12.33 1.28 2.73
N ALA A 51 -12.86 1.98 1.74
CA ALA A 51 -14.26 2.32 1.63
C ALA A 51 -14.97 1.51 0.54
N TYR A 52 -16.18 1.06 0.82
CA TYR A 52 -17.07 0.46 -0.16
C TYR A 52 -18.17 1.45 -0.54
N PHE A 53 -18.33 1.64 -1.83
CA PHE A 53 -19.33 2.50 -2.45
C PHE A 53 -20.31 1.65 -3.26
N GLU A 54 -21.60 1.98 -3.20
CA GLU A 54 -22.63 1.24 -3.93
C GLU A 54 -22.69 1.61 -5.43
N SER A 55 -22.16 2.77 -5.79
CA SER A 55 -22.09 3.24 -7.18
C SER A 55 -20.90 4.19 -7.39
N GLU A 56 -20.53 4.42 -8.66
CA GLU A 56 -19.50 5.40 -9.03
C GLU A 56 -19.89 6.82 -8.62
N GLU A 57 -21.18 7.18 -8.71
CA GLU A 57 -21.66 8.48 -8.27
C GLU A 57 -21.54 8.66 -6.74
N ALA A 58 -21.70 7.59 -5.96
CA ALA A 58 -21.49 7.61 -4.52
C ALA A 58 -20.00 7.79 -4.19
N GLU A 59 -19.11 7.13 -4.95
CA GLU A 59 -17.66 7.28 -4.82
C GLU A 59 -17.24 8.74 -5.13
N GLU A 60 -17.71 9.32 -6.23
CA GLU A 60 -17.45 10.73 -6.58
C GLU A 60 -17.88 11.72 -5.50
N ARG A 61 -18.98 11.42 -4.78
CA ARG A 61 -19.46 12.24 -3.66
C ARG A 61 -18.83 11.92 -2.31
N GLY A 62 -18.00 10.83 -2.24
CA GLY A 62 -17.44 10.36 -0.98
C GLY A 62 -18.46 9.73 -0.02
N GLU A 63 -19.59 9.25 -0.54
CA GLU A 63 -20.70 8.65 0.23
C GLU A 63 -20.49 7.15 0.37
N TYR A 64 -19.62 6.71 1.27
CA TYR A 64 -19.38 5.29 1.51
C TYR A 64 -20.53 4.63 2.31
N THR A 65 -20.83 3.38 1.97
CA THR A 65 -21.74 2.54 2.73
C THR A 65 -21.03 1.80 3.84
N GLN A 66 -19.78 1.37 3.59
CA GLN A 66 -18.96 0.67 4.55
C GLN A 66 -17.54 1.22 4.52
N LEU A 67 -16.91 1.29 5.70
CA LEU A 67 -15.54 1.77 5.84
C LEU A 67 -14.79 0.88 6.84
N TYR A 68 -13.67 0.31 6.40
CA TYR A 68 -12.67 -0.28 7.27
C TYR A 68 -11.50 0.68 7.45
N VAL A 69 -11.05 0.85 8.69
CA VAL A 69 -9.81 1.55 9.04
C VAL A 69 -8.92 0.58 9.79
N PHE A 70 -7.74 0.29 9.25
CA PHE A 70 -6.76 -0.61 9.86
C PHE A 70 -5.55 0.19 10.35
N ASP A 71 -5.23 0.04 11.62
CA ASP A 71 -3.99 0.55 12.21
C ASP A 71 -3.00 -0.60 12.41
N SER A 72 -2.05 -0.73 11.49
CA SER A 72 -1.06 -1.81 11.54
C SER A 72 -0.05 -1.66 12.67
N LYS A 73 0.13 -0.45 13.22
CA LYS A 73 1.05 -0.21 14.35
C LYS A 73 0.47 -0.71 15.67
N GLU A 74 -0.83 -0.49 15.85
CA GLU A 74 -1.54 -0.93 17.05
C GLU A 74 -2.23 -2.29 16.88
N GLY A 75 -2.32 -2.82 15.65
CA GLY A 75 -3.06 -4.06 15.35
C GLY A 75 -4.55 -3.92 15.58
N LYS A 76 -5.10 -2.71 15.41
CA LYS A 76 -6.50 -2.37 15.64
C LYS A 76 -7.24 -2.07 14.37
N TYR A 77 -8.55 -2.29 14.37
CA TYR A 77 -9.43 -1.89 13.30
C TYR A 77 -10.68 -1.19 13.81
N THR A 78 -11.25 -0.38 12.95
CA THR A 78 -12.60 0.17 13.08
C THR A 78 -13.38 -0.16 11.81
N TYR A 79 -14.58 -0.68 11.95
CA TYR A 79 -15.51 -0.88 10.86
C TYR A 79 -16.75 -0.02 11.07
N THR A 80 -17.15 0.71 10.06
CA THR A 80 -18.33 1.56 10.06
C THR A 80 -19.28 1.12 8.96
N LEU A 81 -20.55 0.92 9.31
CA LEU A 81 -21.63 0.64 8.39
C LEU A 81 -22.61 1.82 8.43
N SER A 82 -22.79 2.50 7.30
CA SER A 82 -23.82 3.53 7.11
C SER A 82 -25.14 2.86 6.72
N THR A 83 -26.22 3.16 7.45
CA THR A 83 -27.58 2.68 7.16
C THR A 83 -28.56 3.84 7.23
N GLU A 84 -29.77 3.64 6.72
CA GLU A 84 -30.87 4.65 6.84
C GLU A 84 -31.19 5.00 8.30
N GLU A 85 -30.97 4.06 9.21
CA GLU A 85 -31.20 4.24 10.66
C GLU A 85 -30.03 4.98 11.36
N GLY A 86 -28.91 5.21 10.67
CA GLY A 86 -27.70 5.83 11.19
C GLY A 86 -26.43 5.00 10.99
N MET A 87 -25.37 5.41 11.65
CA MET A 87 -24.08 4.70 11.60
C MET A 87 -23.98 3.63 12.69
N LYS A 88 -23.57 2.41 12.30
CA LYS A 88 -23.13 1.34 13.20
C LYS A 88 -21.62 1.25 13.16
N MET A 89 -20.98 1.19 14.32
CA MET A 89 -19.53 1.10 14.45
C MET A 89 -19.14 -0.17 15.22
N GLU A 90 -18.09 -0.82 14.76
CA GLU A 90 -17.47 -1.98 15.36
C GLU A 90 -15.97 -1.73 15.48
N THR A 91 -15.39 -2.04 16.62
CA THR A 91 -13.97 -1.88 16.90
C THR A 91 -13.38 -3.17 17.46
N GLY A 92 -12.07 -3.30 17.33
CA GLY A 92 -11.36 -4.45 17.87
C GLY A 92 -9.91 -4.51 17.38
N SER A 93 -9.32 -5.68 17.56
CA SER A 93 -7.99 -5.97 17.01
C SER A 93 -8.10 -6.86 15.77
N TYR A 94 -7.03 -6.88 14.94
CA TYR A 94 -6.98 -7.75 13.79
C TYR A 94 -5.60 -8.41 13.65
N SER A 95 -5.60 -9.54 12.96
CA SER A 95 -4.40 -10.21 12.52
C SER A 95 -4.55 -10.65 11.06
N VAL A 96 -3.42 -10.73 10.35
CA VAL A 96 -3.39 -11.12 8.92
C VAL A 96 -2.50 -12.34 8.76
N GLN A 97 -3.04 -13.36 8.12
CA GLN A 97 -2.30 -14.53 7.68
C GLN A 97 -2.22 -14.51 6.15
N TYR A 98 -1.03 -14.30 5.61
CA TYR A 98 -0.80 -14.28 4.16
C TYR A 98 -0.65 -15.69 3.61
N THR A 99 -1.32 -15.98 2.49
CA THR A 99 -1.15 -17.20 1.71
C THR A 99 -0.14 -16.98 0.59
N THR A 100 -0.29 -15.87 -0.15
CA THR A 100 0.68 -15.43 -1.16
C THR A 100 0.87 -13.93 -1.05
N PHE A 101 2.05 -13.45 -1.41
CA PHE A 101 2.34 -12.02 -1.46
C PHE A 101 3.41 -11.69 -2.49
N THR A 102 3.24 -10.53 -3.12
CA THR A 102 4.21 -9.83 -3.97
C THR A 102 4.29 -8.38 -3.51
N VAL A 103 5.06 -7.56 -4.20
CA VAL A 103 5.16 -6.13 -3.89
C VAL A 103 3.83 -5.38 -4.12
N THR A 104 2.99 -5.87 -5.05
CA THR A 104 1.76 -5.19 -5.48
C THR A 104 0.48 -5.96 -5.17
N GLU A 105 0.59 -7.22 -4.77
CA GLU A 105 -0.57 -8.07 -4.55
C GLU A 105 -0.32 -9.02 -3.39
N CYS A 106 -1.33 -9.24 -2.57
CA CYS A 106 -1.33 -10.32 -1.59
C CYS A 106 -2.74 -10.86 -1.35
N ASN A 107 -2.80 -12.11 -0.91
CA ASN A 107 -4.03 -12.71 -0.45
C ASN A 107 -3.80 -13.53 0.82
N GLY A 108 -4.89 -13.86 1.48
CA GLY A 108 -4.85 -14.63 2.71
C GLY A 108 -6.13 -14.48 3.51
N LYS A 109 -5.97 -14.45 4.82
CA LYS A 109 -7.07 -14.38 5.78
C LYS A 109 -6.85 -13.25 6.78
N ILE A 110 -7.88 -12.42 6.98
CA ILE A 110 -7.95 -11.43 8.05
C ILE A 110 -8.84 -11.99 9.16
N SER A 111 -8.31 -12.10 10.36
CA SER A 111 -9.10 -12.39 11.58
C SER A 111 -9.36 -11.08 12.32
N LEU A 112 -10.63 -10.80 12.59
CA LEU A 112 -11.12 -9.62 13.31
C LEU A 112 -11.61 -10.07 14.67
N PHE A 113 -11.01 -9.56 15.73
CA PHE A 113 -11.35 -9.86 17.13
C PHE A 113 -12.07 -8.65 17.70
N LEU A 114 -13.39 -8.76 17.82
CA LEU A 114 -14.25 -7.70 18.29
C LEU A 114 -14.05 -7.45 19.79
N ASP A 115 -14.28 -6.23 20.24
CA ASP A 115 -14.21 -5.88 21.66
C ASP A 115 -15.25 -6.60 22.52
N ASP A 116 -16.32 -7.14 21.92
CA ASP A 116 -17.33 -7.99 22.59
C ASP A 116 -16.91 -9.48 22.70
N GLY A 117 -15.70 -9.82 22.28
CA GLY A 117 -15.12 -11.17 22.36
C GLY A 117 -15.47 -12.09 21.20
N LYS A 118 -16.19 -11.61 20.19
CA LYS A 118 -16.46 -12.39 18.96
C LYS A 118 -15.28 -12.33 18.02
N GLU A 119 -15.14 -13.37 17.20
CA GLU A 119 -14.17 -13.45 16.12
C GLU A 119 -14.90 -13.58 14.77
N LYS A 120 -14.42 -12.84 13.79
CA LYS A 120 -14.82 -12.95 12.38
C LYS A 120 -13.58 -13.19 11.55
N SER A 121 -13.64 -14.12 10.61
CA SER A 121 -12.54 -14.41 9.68
C SER A 121 -13.01 -14.16 8.26
N ARG A 122 -12.17 -13.48 7.46
CA ARG A 122 -12.45 -13.09 6.08
C ARG A 122 -11.28 -13.46 5.20
N ASP A 123 -11.57 -14.12 4.09
CA ASP A 123 -10.57 -14.24 3.02
C ASP A 123 -10.46 -12.91 2.28
N PHE A 124 -9.25 -12.56 1.87
CA PHE A 124 -8.99 -11.29 1.21
C PHE A 124 -8.04 -11.43 0.02
N TYR A 125 -8.18 -10.49 -0.90
CA TYR A 125 -7.19 -10.14 -1.90
C TYR A 125 -6.93 -8.63 -1.84
N TRP A 126 -5.68 -8.24 -1.76
CA TRP A 126 -5.25 -6.84 -1.70
C TRP A 126 -4.38 -6.51 -2.90
N SER A 127 -4.58 -5.33 -3.47
CA SER A 127 -3.84 -4.80 -4.61
C SER A 127 -3.30 -3.43 -4.32
N ALA A 128 -2.11 -3.16 -4.86
CA ALA A 128 -1.45 -1.87 -4.84
C ALA A 128 -0.76 -1.59 -6.16
N SER A 129 -0.64 -0.32 -6.50
CA SER A 129 0.23 0.15 -7.57
C SER A 129 1.62 0.45 -7.01
N ALA A 130 2.65 0.10 -7.76
CA ALA A 130 4.04 0.45 -7.42
C ALA A 130 4.29 1.97 -7.36
N LEU A 131 3.43 2.77 -8.02
CA LEU A 131 3.55 4.22 -8.10
C LEU A 131 2.66 4.96 -7.09
N SER A 132 1.43 4.48 -6.86
CA SER A 132 0.42 5.16 -6.04
C SER A 132 0.16 4.51 -4.67
N GLY A 133 0.75 3.34 -4.40
CA GLY A 133 0.52 2.61 -3.16
C GLY A 133 -0.76 1.76 -3.18
N PRO A 134 -1.41 1.51 -2.03
CA PRO A 134 -2.61 0.69 -1.94
C PRO A 134 -3.73 1.18 -2.86
N GLU A 135 -4.43 0.26 -3.52
CA GLU A 135 -5.54 0.56 -4.41
C GLU A 135 -6.86 0.03 -3.88
N TYR A 136 -6.92 -1.26 -3.56
CA TYR A 136 -8.15 -1.84 -3.03
C TYR A 136 -7.93 -3.12 -2.22
N LEU A 137 -8.96 -3.45 -1.45
CA LEU A 137 -9.13 -4.68 -0.69
C LEU A 137 -10.42 -5.37 -1.17
N LEU A 138 -10.32 -6.59 -1.68
CA LEU A 138 -11.45 -7.43 -2.04
C LEU A 138 -11.66 -8.46 -0.92
N LEU A 139 -12.86 -8.53 -0.36
CA LEU A 139 -13.22 -9.51 0.66
C LEU A 139 -14.04 -10.68 0.09
N ASP A 140 -14.19 -11.74 0.86
CA ASP A 140 -14.91 -12.97 0.51
C ASP A 140 -16.41 -12.79 0.21
N ASP A 141 -16.98 -11.64 0.58
CA ASP A 141 -18.36 -11.25 0.20
C ASP A 141 -18.44 -10.65 -1.23
N GLY A 142 -17.32 -10.59 -1.95
CA GLY A 142 -17.21 -10.06 -3.30
C GLY A 142 -17.18 -8.53 -3.37
N ARG A 143 -17.18 -7.83 -2.25
CA ARG A 143 -17.10 -6.36 -2.20
C ARG A 143 -15.67 -5.89 -2.37
N LYS A 144 -15.52 -4.91 -3.25
CA LYS A 144 -14.26 -4.21 -3.51
C LYS A 144 -14.23 -2.91 -2.71
N TYR A 145 -13.38 -2.86 -1.71
CA TYR A 145 -13.16 -1.69 -0.87
C TYR A 145 -11.98 -0.90 -1.44
N ILE A 146 -12.23 0.33 -1.86
CA ILE A 146 -11.22 1.21 -2.44
C ILE A 146 -10.38 1.84 -1.32
N TYR A 147 -9.08 1.94 -1.51
CA TYR A 147 -8.21 2.67 -0.58
C TYR A 147 -8.54 4.17 -0.63
N TRP A 148 -8.78 4.76 0.55
CA TRP A 148 -9.38 6.09 0.67
C TRP A 148 -8.65 6.99 1.68
#